data_c5d4143e64310b3cf19e71936cba6e8c
#
_entry.id   c5d4143e64310b3cf19e71936cba6e8c
#
_cell.length_a   1.000
_cell.length_b   1.000
_cell.length_c   1.000
_cell.angle_alpha   90.00
_cell.angle_beta   90.00
_cell.angle_gamma   90.00
#
_symmetry.space_group_name_H-M   'P 1'
#
loop_
_entity.id
_entity.type
_entity.pdbx_description
1 polymer ?
#
loop_
_entity_poly.entity_id
_entity_poly.type
_entity_poly.pdbx_seq_one_letter_code
_entity_poly.pdbx_strand_id
1 'polypeptide(L)'
;MTAIPAIPPARPGEGRGDAPVRSHTTPDLAAAQSVGRHRALRYLDLEPYYLPVDDEIEVFERCHARGLAVMLKGPTGCGKTRFVEYMAWRLARPVVTVACHDDLSASDLTGRWLVRGGETIWQDGPLALAVRLGAICYLDEIVEARQDTIVVIHPLTDDRRILPLDKAGELVEAAPGFQLVISYNQGYQHVLKDLKPSTRQRFVGIEFEFPRPELEARIVEHEGMVDAATAQALISLAARLRNLRDRGLAEVPSTRVLVATARLIADGIPPVKACRSALISPLTDDPELLGAMHDLTAAVLG
;
A
#
# COMPACT_ATOMS: atom_id res chain seq x y z
N MET A 1 -29.24 33.68 -13.59
CA MET A 1 -29.64 32.80 -12.45
C MET A 1 -30.27 31.57 -13.07
N THR A 2 -29.53 30.54 -13.32
CA THR A 2 -30.00 29.29 -13.93
C THR A 2 -30.01 28.23 -12.84
N ALA A 3 -31.20 27.69 -12.54
CA ALA A 3 -31.45 26.76 -11.44
C ALA A 3 -30.80 25.38 -11.71
N ILE A 4 -30.15 24.85 -10.69
CA ILE A 4 -29.61 23.48 -10.64
C ILE A 4 -30.78 22.52 -10.42
N PRO A 5 -30.97 21.44 -11.19
CA PRO A 5 -32.04 20.48 -10.96
C PRO A 5 -31.76 19.62 -9.73
N ALA A 6 -32.78 19.44 -8.91
CA ALA A 6 -32.76 18.65 -7.68
C ALA A 6 -32.67 17.14 -7.98
N ILE A 7 -31.85 16.45 -7.19
CA ILE A 7 -31.72 14.98 -7.18
C ILE A 7 -32.93 14.38 -6.44
N PRO A 8 -33.65 13.40 -7.00
CA PRO A 8 -34.77 12.75 -6.32
C PRO A 8 -34.32 11.83 -5.19
N PRO A 9 -35.10 11.63 -4.11
CA PRO A 9 -34.71 10.79 -2.99
C PRO A 9 -34.77 9.29 -3.34
N ALA A 10 -33.86 8.53 -2.75
CA ALA A 10 -33.81 7.09 -2.87
C ALA A 10 -35.01 6.40 -2.23
N ARG A 11 -35.59 5.39 -2.89
CA ARG A 11 -36.65 4.53 -2.38
C ARG A 11 -36.08 3.46 -1.43
N PRO A 12 -36.73 3.13 -0.33
CA PRO A 12 -36.30 2.06 0.55
C PRO A 12 -36.83 0.69 0.08
N GLY A 13 -35.95 -0.31 0.11
CA GLY A 13 -36.33 -1.73 0.14
C GLY A 13 -36.29 -2.43 -1.20
N GLU A 14 -35.22 -3.24 -1.36
CA GLU A 14 -35.36 -4.60 -1.90
C GLU A 14 -34.00 -5.35 -1.79
N GLY A 15 -34.01 -6.45 -1.16
CA GLY A 15 -33.49 -7.76 -1.42
C GLY A 15 -31.98 -7.92 -1.67
N ARG A 16 -31.39 -8.75 -0.87
CA ARG A 16 -30.15 -9.48 -1.14
C ARG A 16 -30.12 -9.93 -2.61
N GLY A 17 -29.29 -9.31 -3.42
CA GLY A 17 -29.11 -9.64 -4.83
C GLY A 17 -27.62 -9.74 -5.13
N ASP A 18 -27.23 -10.90 -5.50
CA ASP A 18 -26.14 -11.36 -6.34
C ASP A 18 -24.93 -10.42 -6.54
N ALA A 19 -23.75 -10.96 -6.21
CA ALA A 19 -22.47 -10.43 -6.64
C ALA A 19 -22.50 -10.14 -8.17
N PRO A 20 -21.97 -8.98 -8.62
CA PRO A 20 -21.97 -8.66 -10.03
C PRO A 20 -21.19 -9.71 -10.83
N VAL A 21 -21.90 -10.28 -11.82
CA VAL A 21 -21.30 -11.16 -12.82
C VAL A 21 -20.09 -10.48 -13.44
N ARG A 22 -18.93 -11.08 -13.25
CA ARG A 22 -17.64 -10.63 -13.80
C ARG A 22 -17.69 -10.66 -15.32
N SER A 23 -17.85 -9.51 -15.96
CA SER A 23 -17.50 -9.36 -17.37
C SER A 23 -15.98 -9.20 -17.46
N HIS A 24 -15.29 -10.32 -17.59
CA HIS A 24 -13.85 -10.36 -17.79
C HIS A 24 -13.52 -9.91 -19.23
N THR A 25 -13.22 -8.64 -19.43
CA THR A 25 -12.30 -8.26 -20.49
C THR A 25 -10.89 -8.58 -19.97
N THR A 26 -10.46 -9.80 -20.23
CA THR A 26 -9.10 -10.26 -19.92
C THR A 26 -8.13 -9.34 -20.64
N PRO A 27 -7.14 -8.71 -19.95
CA PRO A 27 -6.03 -8.04 -20.62
C PRO A 27 -5.36 -9.07 -21.54
N ASP A 28 -4.92 -8.66 -22.71
CA ASP A 28 -4.31 -9.54 -23.69
C ASP A 28 -3.09 -10.26 -23.05
N LEU A 29 -3.30 -11.49 -22.59
CA LEU A 29 -2.26 -12.34 -22.00
C LEU A 29 -1.09 -12.57 -22.98
N ALA A 30 -1.31 -12.44 -24.29
CA ALA A 30 -0.27 -12.58 -25.28
C ALA A 30 0.71 -11.40 -25.26
N ALA A 31 0.24 -10.19 -24.98
CA ALA A 31 1.10 -9.03 -24.79
C ALA A 31 1.92 -9.16 -23.50
N ALA A 32 1.37 -9.72 -22.43
CA ALA A 32 2.07 -9.97 -21.18
C ALA A 32 3.14 -11.08 -21.29
N GLN A 33 2.98 -12.03 -22.20
CA GLN A 33 3.97 -13.09 -22.42
C GLN A 33 5.16 -12.66 -23.27
N SER A 34 5.00 -11.63 -24.13
CA SER A 34 6.10 -11.06 -24.92
C SER A 34 6.98 -10.10 -24.11
N VAL A 35 6.41 -9.49 -23.06
CA VAL A 35 7.14 -8.67 -22.08
C VAL A 35 7.71 -9.62 -21.04
N GLY A 36 8.90 -10.12 -21.28
CA GLY A 36 9.57 -11.10 -20.40
C GLY A 36 9.34 -10.77 -18.92
N ARG A 37 9.02 -11.80 -18.12
CA ARG A 37 8.63 -11.77 -16.69
C ARG A 37 9.28 -10.61 -15.92
N HIS A 38 8.64 -9.44 -15.94
CA HIS A 38 9.13 -8.33 -15.14
C HIS A 38 8.87 -8.66 -13.67
N ARG A 39 9.92 -8.74 -12.86
CA ARG A 39 9.89 -9.21 -11.47
C ARG A 39 8.90 -8.42 -10.58
N ALA A 40 8.54 -7.21 -11.00
CA ALA A 40 7.62 -6.32 -10.28
C ALA A 40 6.13 -6.58 -10.61
N LEU A 41 5.79 -7.28 -11.71
CA LEU A 41 4.41 -7.53 -12.12
C LEU A 41 3.84 -8.75 -11.41
N ARG A 42 2.71 -8.58 -10.72
CA ARG A 42 2.02 -9.66 -10.01
C ARG A 42 0.55 -9.70 -10.39
N TYR A 43 0.04 -10.90 -10.64
CA TYR A 43 -1.38 -11.20 -10.66
C TYR A 43 -1.75 -11.90 -9.36
N LEU A 44 -2.88 -11.54 -8.79
CA LEU A 44 -3.35 -12.09 -7.52
C LEU A 44 -4.52 -13.03 -7.81
N ASP A 45 -4.24 -14.32 -7.76
CA ASP A 45 -5.25 -15.37 -8.03
C ASP A 45 -6.14 -15.62 -6.81
N LEU A 46 -5.59 -15.41 -5.60
CA LEU A 46 -6.29 -15.59 -4.34
C LEU A 46 -6.60 -14.23 -3.72
N GLU A 47 -7.77 -14.15 -3.07
CA GLU A 47 -8.17 -12.97 -2.31
C GLU A 47 -7.21 -12.72 -1.17
N PRO A 48 -6.53 -11.56 -1.15
CA PRO A 48 -5.74 -11.18 0.01
C PRO A 48 -6.65 -10.93 1.21
N TYR A 49 -6.27 -11.44 2.37
CA TYR A 49 -7.03 -11.15 3.59
C TYR A 49 -6.91 -9.67 3.95
N TYR A 50 -8.00 -8.96 3.79
CA TYR A 50 -8.12 -7.54 4.09
C TYR A 50 -9.46 -7.27 4.76
N LEU A 51 -9.42 -6.54 5.88
CA LEU A 51 -10.63 -6.09 6.57
C LEU A 51 -10.72 -4.57 6.45
N PRO A 52 -11.78 -4.04 5.83
CA PRO A 52 -11.93 -2.61 5.65
C PRO A 52 -12.07 -1.89 6.99
N VAL A 53 -11.46 -0.71 7.06
CA VAL A 53 -11.45 0.13 8.26
C VAL A 53 -12.56 1.19 8.20
N ASP A 54 -12.79 1.74 7.00
CA ASP A 54 -13.80 2.76 6.71
C ASP A 54 -14.31 2.65 5.27
N ASP A 55 -14.32 3.72 4.50
CA ASP A 55 -14.83 3.82 3.14
C ASP A 55 -13.74 3.73 2.06
N GLU A 56 -12.51 3.37 2.43
CA GLU A 56 -11.34 3.36 1.55
C GLU A 56 -11.55 2.53 0.27
N ILE A 57 -12.33 1.43 0.35
CA ILE A 57 -12.65 0.59 -0.81
C ILE A 57 -13.52 1.36 -1.80
N GLU A 58 -14.60 1.99 -1.32
CA GLU A 58 -15.51 2.75 -2.20
C GLU A 58 -14.79 3.92 -2.85
N VAL A 59 -14.01 4.68 -2.07
CA VAL A 59 -13.23 5.83 -2.58
C VAL A 59 -12.25 5.38 -3.66
N PHE A 60 -11.53 4.29 -3.42
CA PHE A 60 -10.58 3.75 -4.40
C PHE A 60 -11.27 3.29 -5.70
N GLU A 61 -12.40 2.56 -5.61
CA GLU A 61 -13.19 2.13 -6.77
C GLU A 61 -13.66 3.33 -7.61
N ARG A 62 -14.13 4.40 -6.96
CA ARG A 62 -14.53 5.63 -7.63
C ARG A 62 -13.35 6.32 -8.31
N CYS A 63 -12.19 6.36 -7.66
CA CYS A 63 -10.97 6.90 -8.25
C CYS A 63 -10.54 6.08 -9.47
N HIS A 64 -10.55 4.73 -9.35
CA HIS A 64 -10.20 3.84 -10.46
C HIS A 64 -11.13 4.02 -11.65
N ALA A 65 -12.44 4.08 -11.44
CA ALA A 65 -13.42 4.27 -12.51
C ALA A 65 -13.23 5.61 -13.27
N ARG A 66 -12.64 6.62 -12.62
CA ARG A 66 -12.37 7.94 -13.19
C ARG A 66 -10.90 8.16 -13.58
N GLY A 67 -10.05 7.17 -13.36
CA GLY A 67 -8.61 7.27 -13.61
C GLY A 67 -7.88 8.31 -12.76
N LEU A 68 -8.40 8.62 -11.57
CA LEU A 68 -7.78 9.55 -10.63
C LEU A 68 -6.66 8.87 -9.85
N ALA A 69 -5.50 9.51 -9.76
CA ALA A 69 -4.39 9.01 -8.97
C ALA A 69 -4.70 9.08 -7.45
N VAL A 70 -4.23 8.07 -6.70
CA VAL A 70 -4.52 7.91 -5.28
C VAL A 70 -3.25 8.00 -4.44
N MET A 71 -3.34 8.70 -3.31
CA MET A 71 -2.29 8.78 -2.29
C MET A 71 -2.77 8.17 -0.99
N LEU A 72 -2.14 7.07 -0.56
CA LEU A 72 -2.41 6.40 0.71
C LEU A 72 -1.55 7.03 1.80
N LYS A 73 -2.17 7.70 2.75
CA LYS A 73 -1.50 8.35 3.88
C LYS A 73 -1.68 7.54 5.15
N GLY A 74 -0.66 7.43 5.96
CA GLY A 74 -0.79 6.79 7.27
C GLY A 74 0.51 6.18 7.77
N PRO A 75 0.53 5.68 9.00
CA PRO A 75 1.73 5.14 9.62
C PRO A 75 2.26 3.88 8.91
N THR A 76 3.52 3.58 9.15
CA THR A 76 4.13 2.33 8.65
C THR A 76 3.44 1.12 9.26
N GLY A 77 3.17 0.10 8.43
CA GLY A 77 2.61 -1.18 8.88
C GLY A 77 1.12 -1.16 9.26
N CYS A 78 0.34 -0.12 8.88
CA CYS A 78 -1.12 -0.06 9.07
C CYS A 78 -1.93 -0.78 7.97
N GLY A 79 -1.29 -1.40 6.96
CA GLY A 79 -2.00 -2.21 5.96
C GLY A 79 -2.11 -1.61 4.55
N LYS A 80 -1.49 -0.46 4.24
CA LYS A 80 -1.57 0.20 2.90
C LYS A 80 -1.23 -0.74 1.74
N THR A 81 -0.12 -1.46 1.82
CA THR A 81 0.30 -2.39 0.77
C THR A 81 -0.69 -3.56 0.62
N ARG A 82 -1.22 -4.09 1.73
CA ARG A 82 -2.24 -5.14 1.71
C ARG A 82 -3.54 -4.65 1.08
N PHE A 83 -3.93 -3.40 1.34
CA PHE A 83 -5.07 -2.76 0.69
C PHE A 83 -4.89 -2.68 -0.83
N VAL A 84 -3.71 -2.25 -1.31
CA VAL A 84 -3.44 -2.19 -2.76
C VAL A 84 -3.52 -3.58 -3.40
N GLU A 85 -2.97 -4.61 -2.75
CA GLU A 85 -3.09 -6.00 -3.21
C GLU A 85 -4.57 -6.44 -3.26
N TYR A 86 -5.35 -6.16 -2.21
CA TYR A 86 -6.77 -6.46 -2.17
C TYR A 86 -7.54 -5.77 -3.30
N MET A 87 -7.27 -4.48 -3.54
CA MET A 87 -7.92 -3.73 -4.62
C MET A 87 -7.51 -4.24 -6.01
N ALA A 88 -6.25 -4.65 -6.20
CA ALA A 88 -5.79 -5.27 -7.43
C ALA A 88 -6.53 -6.58 -7.73
N TRP A 89 -6.68 -7.44 -6.71
CA TRP A 89 -7.48 -8.65 -6.83
C TRP A 89 -8.95 -8.34 -7.11
N ARG A 90 -9.55 -7.43 -6.35
CA ARG A 90 -10.97 -7.05 -6.44
C ARG A 90 -11.33 -6.45 -7.79
N LEU A 91 -10.45 -5.64 -8.36
CA LEU A 91 -10.62 -5.03 -9.68
C LEU A 91 -10.14 -5.92 -10.83
N ALA A 92 -9.66 -7.13 -10.55
CA ALA A 92 -9.06 -8.05 -11.50
C ALA A 92 -7.98 -7.38 -12.37
N ARG A 93 -7.09 -6.59 -11.71
CA ARG A 93 -5.97 -5.89 -12.35
C ARG A 93 -4.64 -6.42 -11.86
N PRO A 94 -3.63 -6.51 -12.73
CA PRO A 94 -2.29 -6.76 -12.26
C PRO A 94 -1.79 -5.59 -11.42
N VAL A 95 -0.89 -5.87 -10.49
CA VAL A 95 -0.21 -4.85 -9.68
C VAL A 95 1.28 -4.86 -9.95
N VAL A 96 1.85 -3.67 -10.08
CA VAL A 96 3.28 -3.41 -10.16
C VAL A 96 3.67 -2.59 -8.94
N THR A 97 4.47 -3.18 -8.05
CA THR A 97 4.94 -2.50 -6.84
C THR A 97 6.39 -2.10 -6.99
N VAL A 98 6.69 -0.84 -6.67
CA VAL A 98 8.04 -0.27 -6.65
C VAL A 98 8.30 0.31 -5.27
N ALA A 99 9.29 -0.20 -4.56
CA ALA A 99 9.80 0.44 -3.35
C ALA A 99 10.68 1.62 -3.75
N CYS A 100 10.30 2.82 -3.32
CA CYS A 100 11.05 4.02 -3.61
C CYS A 100 12.21 4.19 -2.62
N HIS A 101 13.34 4.67 -3.11
CA HIS A 101 14.56 4.95 -2.32
C HIS A 101 15.40 6.02 -3.01
N ASP A 102 16.40 6.56 -2.33
CA ASP A 102 17.23 7.68 -2.81
C ASP A 102 17.97 7.40 -4.14
N ASP A 103 18.31 6.13 -4.41
CA ASP A 103 19.02 5.75 -5.63
C ASP A 103 18.08 5.48 -6.81
N LEU A 104 16.76 5.49 -6.61
CA LEU A 104 15.79 5.26 -7.66
C LEU A 104 15.79 6.42 -8.64
N SER A 105 16.18 6.14 -9.88
CA SER A 105 16.19 7.13 -10.97
C SER A 105 14.92 7.09 -11.83
N ALA A 106 14.66 8.17 -12.55
CA ALA A 106 13.59 8.22 -13.55
C ALA A 106 13.69 7.07 -14.58
N SER A 107 14.91 6.71 -14.98
CA SER A 107 15.18 5.60 -15.91
C SER A 107 14.82 4.24 -15.35
N ASP A 108 14.93 4.04 -14.04
CA ASP A 108 14.53 2.78 -13.41
C ASP A 108 13.01 2.61 -13.43
N LEU A 109 12.26 3.71 -13.41
CA LEU A 109 10.79 3.70 -13.54
C LEU A 109 10.34 3.58 -15.01
N THR A 110 10.96 4.33 -15.93
CA THR A 110 10.51 4.46 -17.32
C THR A 110 11.09 3.41 -18.24
N GLY A 111 12.37 3.05 -18.08
CA GLY A 111 13.05 2.05 -18.89
C GLY A 111 14.42 2.51 -19.37
N ARG A 112 15.09 1.58 -20.04
CA ARG A 112 16.47 1.78 -20.53
C ARG A 112 16.79 0.94 -21.74
N TRP A 113 17.77 1.37 -22.51
CA TRP A 113 18.36 0.58 -23.57
C TRP A 113 19.31 -0.48 -23.02
N LEU A 114 19.19 -1.69 -23.52
CA LEU A 114 20.07 -2.82 -23.19
C LEU A 114 20.72 -3.36 -24.46
N VAL A 115 21.95 -3.84 -24.34
CA VAL A 115 22.62 -4.58 -25.42
C VAL A 115 22.48 -6.08 -25.13
N ARG A 116 21.79 -6.79 -26.02
CA ARG A 116 21.66 -8.25 -25.98
C ARG A 116 21.98 -8.85 -27.34
N GLY A 117 22.88 -9.82 -27.40
CA GLY A 117 23.24 -10.48 -28.66
C GLY A 117 23.79 -9.56 -29.74
N GLY A 118 24.35 -8.41 -29.38
CA GLY A 118 24.85 -7.39 -30.32
C GLY A 118 23.80 -6.39 -30.79
N GLU A 119 22.55 -6.53 -30.38
CA GLU A 119 21.46 -5.58 -30.70
C GLU A 119 21.12 -4.71 -29.49
N THR A 120 20.71 -3.48 -29.77
CA THR A 120 20.23 -2.54 -28.75
C THR A 120 18.71 -2.63 -28.69
N ILE A 121 18.18 -3.09 -27.57
CA ILE A 121 16.75 -3.25 -27.33
C ILE A 121 16.30 -2.35 -26.18
N TRP A 122 15.11 -1.77 -26.32
CA TRP A 122 14.47 -1.05 -25.23
C TRP A 122 13.88 -2.03 -24.22
N GLN A 123 14.05 -1.78 -22.95
CA GLN A 123 13.37 -2.50 -21.88
C GLN A 123 12.57 -1.52 -21.03
N ASP A 124 11.25 -1.68 -21.02
CA ASP A 124 10.36 -0.90 -20.16
C ASP A 124 10.73 -1.07 -18.69
N GLY A 125 10.68 0.01 -17.94
CA GLY A 125 10.70 0.01 -16.49
C GLY A 125 9.32 -0.34 -15.91
N PRO A 126 9.22 -0.51 -14.59
CA PRO A 126 7.98 -0.95 -13.94
C PRO A 126 6.80 0.02 -14.15
N LEU A 127 7.05 1.33 -14.17
CA LEU A 127 6.00 2.33 -14.43
C LEU A 127 5.52 2.25 -15.88
N ALA A 128 6.43 2.21 -16.85
CA ALA A 128 6.06 2.11 -18.27
C ALA A 128 5.28 0.80 -18.54
N LEU A 129 5.72 -0.30 -17.94
CA LEU A 129 5.02 -1.57 -18.01
C LEU A 129 3.58 -1.47 -17.46
N ALA A 130 3.42 -0.87 -16.28
CA ALA A 130 2.10 -0.68 -15.67
C ALA A 130 1.18 0.18 -16.53
N VAL A 131 1.71 1.27 -17.11
CA VAL A 131 0.97 2.19 -18.00
C VAL A 131 0.48 1.46 -19.24
N ARG A 132 1.33 0.65 -19.90
CA ARG A 132 0.97 -0.12 -21.10
C ARG A 132 -0.04 -1.24 -20.82
N LEU A 133 0.05 -1.90 -19.66
CA LEU A 133 -0.82 -3.03 -19.32
C LEU A 133 -2.15 -2.61 -18.67
N GLY A 134 -2.35 -1.34 -18.34
CA GLY A 134 -3.51 -0.93 -17.56
C GLY A 134 -3.50 -1.52 -16.14
N ALA A 135 -2.30 -1.65 -15.55
CA ALA A 135 -2.09 -2.20 -14.22
C ALA A 135 -2.25 -1.14 -13.11
N ILE A 136 -2.40 -1.59 -11.89
CA ILE A 136 -2.22 -0.74 -10.71
C ILE A 136 -0.71 -0.59 -10.47
N CYS A 137 -0.18 0.63 -10.58
CA CYS A 137 1.21 0.95 -10.27
C CYS A 137 1.28 1.54 -8.86
N TYR A 138 1.89 0.81 -7.94
CA TYR A 138 2.05 1.23 -6.56
C TYR A 138 3.50 1.63 -6.29
N LEU A 139 3.71 2.93 -6.05
CA LEU A 139 4.99 3.49 -5.65
C LEU A 139 4.99 3.63 -4.12
N ASP A 140 5.63 2.68 -3.45
CA ASP A 140 5.66 2.63 -1.99
C ASP A 140 6.74 3.57 -1.46
N GLU A 141 6.39 4.35 -0.42
CA GLU A 141 7.27 5.33 0.22
C GLU A 141 7.83 6.38 -0.76
N ILE A 142 6.96 6.98 -1.57
CA ILE A 142 7.33 7.92 -2.66
C ILE A 142 8.24 9.07 -2.21
N VAL A 143 8.17 9.48 -0.95
CA VAL A 143 8.99 10.55 -0.36
C VAL A 143 10.46 10.19 -0.24
N GLU A 144 10.77 8.89 -0.26
CA GLU A 144 12.16 8.42 -0.26
C GLU A 144 12.82 8.56 -1.63
N ALA A 145 12.04 8.69 -2.71
CA ALA A 145 12.57 8.94 -4.04
C ALA A 145 13.06 10.39 -4.20
N ARG A 146 14.01 10.58 -5.10
CA ARG A 146 14.51 11.91 -5.47
C ARG A 146 13.41 12.73 -6.13
N GLN A 147 13.47 14.05 -5.94
CA GLN A 147 12.47 14.99 -6.48
C GLN A 147 12.38 14.95 -8.02
N ASP A 148 13.50 14.75 -8.73
CA ASP A 148 13.55 14.60 -10.18
C ASP A 148 12.85 13.32 -10.66
N THR A 149 12.92 12.24 -9.88
CA THR A 149 12.20 10.99 -10.14
C THR A 149 10.69 11.14 -9.95
N ILE A 150 10.26 11.89 -8.93
CA ILE A 150 8.84 12.13 -8.66
C ILE A 150 8.16 12.92 -9.81
N VAL A 151 8.85 13.82 -10.48
CA VAL A 151 8.28 14.62 -11.57
C VAL A 151 7.81 13.76 -12.75
N VAL A 152 8.42 12.58 -12.97
CA VAL A 152 8.08 11.66 -14.08
C VAL A 152 6.63 11.18 -14.02
N ILE A 153 6.03 11.11 -12.83
CA ILE A 153 4.64 10.64 -12.69
C ILE A 153 3.60 11.75 -12.92
N HIS A 154 3.98 13.03 -12.97
CA HIS A 154 3.03 14.14 -13.08
C HIS A 154 2.12 14.07 -14.30
N PRO A 155 2.62 13.77 -15.54
CA PRO A 155 1.76 13.70 -16.71
C PRO A 155 0.74 12.55 -16.68
N LEU A 156 0.94 11.56 -15.80
CA LEU A 156 -0.01 10.47 -15.56
C LEU A 156 -1.13 10.85 -14.59
N THR A 157 -0.98 11.95 -13.86
CA THR A 157 -1.92 12.41 -12.82
C THR A 157 -2.81 13.55 -13.29
N ASP A 158 -2.68 13.98 -14.53
CA ASP A 158 -3.54 14.98 -15.16
C ASP A 158 -4.38 14.36 -16.31
N ASP A 159 -5.22 15.15 -16.94
CA ASP A 159 -6.17 14.71 -18.00
C ASP A 159 -5.48 14.07 -19.20
N ARG A 160 -4.21 14.35 -19.44
CA ARG A 160 -3.42 13.79 -20.55
C ARG A 160 -3.16 12.29 -20.36
N ARG A 161 -2.95 11.84 -19.13
CA ARG A 161 -2.67 10.43 -18.77
C ARG A 161 -1.60 9.80 -19.66
N ILE A 162 -0.50 10.50 -19.88
CA ILE A 162 0.61 10.05 -20.73
C ILE A 162 1.89 9.86 -19.91
N LEU A 163 2.75 8.96 -20.36
CA LEU A 163 4.11 8.78 -19.86
C LEU A 163 5.11 9.08 -20.99
N PRO A 164 5.87 10.18 -20.89
CA PRO A 164 6.97 10.43 -21.81
C PRO A 164 8.12 9.44 -21.55
N LEU A 165 8.53 8.73 -22.59
CA LEU A 165 9.73 7.90 -22.61
C LEU A 165 10.81 8.60 -23.42
N ASP A 166 11.38 9.68 -22.89
CA ASP A 166 12.28 10.58 -23.63
C ASP A 166 13.46 9.83 -24.29
N LYS A 167 14.03 8.84 -23.59
CA LYS A 167 15.14 8.03 -24.12
C LYS A 167 14.73 7.08 -25.24
N ALA A 168 13.46 6.72 -25.31
CA ALA A 168 12.89 5.89 -26.38
C ALA A 168 12.29 6.74 -27.50
N GLY A 169 12.09 8.04 -27.28
CA GLY A 169 11.41 8.94 -28.22
C GLY A 169 9.91 8.64 -28.37
N GLU A 170 9.27 8.13 -27.32
CA GLU A 170 7.88 7.67 -27.34
C GLU A 170 7.04 8.38 -26.28
N LEU A 171 5.76 8.64 -26.59
CA LEU A 171 4.73 9.05 -25.63
C LEU A 171 3.77 7.87 -25.45
N VAL A 172 3.70 7.32 -24.25
CA VAL A 172 2.82 6.18 -23.95
C VAL A 172 1.54 6.69 -23.28
N GLU A 173 0.40 6.47 -23.91
CA GLU A 173 -0.90 6.72 -23.29
C GLU A 173 -1.23 5.63 -22.29
N ALA A 174 -1.82 6.01 -21.15
CA ALA A 174 -2.21 5.05 -20.13
C ALA A 174 -3.35 4.16 -20.63
N ALA A 175 -3.08 2.87 -20.69
CA ALA A 175 -4.08 1.88 -21.09
C ALA A 175 -5.29 1.88 -20.14
N PRO A 176 -6.49 1.49 -20.63
CA PRO A 176 -7.69 1.39 -19.80
C PRO A 176 -7.48 0.53 -18.55
N GLY A 177 -7.83 1.08 -17.39
CA GLY A 177 -7.65 0.43 -16.09
C GLY A 177 -6.32 0.76 -15.40
N PHE A 178 -5.42 1.52 -16.03
CA PHE A 178 -4.23 2.01 -15.34
C PHE A 178 -4.62 2.88 -14.14
N GLN A 179 -4.03 2.56 -12.98
CA GLN A 179 -4.20 3.29 -11.73
C GLN A 179 -2.84 3.58 -11.11
N LEU A 180 -2.54 4.86 -10.90
CA LEU A 180 -1.36 5.26 -10.13
C LEU A 180 -1.72 5.40 -8.65
N VAL A 181 -0.96 4.71 -7.81
CA VAL A 181 -1.08 4.75 -6.35
C VAL A 181 0.27 5.07 -5.75
N ILE A 182 0.32 6.00 -4.81
CA ILE A 182 1.53 6.29 -4.03
C ILE A 182 1.26 6.09 -2.56
N SER A 183 2.26 5.72 -1.77
CA SER A 183 2.15 5.78 -0.31
C SER A 183 2.99 6.92 0.28
N TYR A 184 2.48 7.43 1.39
CA TYR A 184 3.04 8.55 2.11
C TYR A 184 2.90 8.32 3.62
N ASN A 185 4.02 8.23 4.31
CA ASN A 185 4.05 8.02 5.75
C ASN A 185 4.13 9.38 6.47
N GLN A 186 3.08 9.75 7.22
CA GLN A 186 3.09 10.94 8.04
C GLN A 186 3.88 10.70 9.34
N GLY A 187 4.70 11.67 9.74
CA GLY A 187 5.29 11.70 11.09
C GLY A 187 6.71 11.16 11.25
N TYR A 188 7.28 10.51 10.24
CA TYR A 188 8.68 10.03 10.25
C TYR A 188 9.63 10.92 9.45
N GLN A 189 9.16 12.09 9.02
CA GLN A 189 9.90 12.89 8.06
C GLN A 189 10.78 13.93 8.76
N HIS A 190 12.06 13.83 8.48
CA HIS A 190 12.90 15.04 8.54
C HIS A 190 12.27 16.10 7.64
N VAL A 191 12.20 17.33 8.12
CA VAL A 191 11.62 18.52 7.45
C VAL A 191 12.06 18.70 5.98
N LEU A 192 13.06 17.95 5.53
CA LEU A 192 13.68 18.01 4.20
C LEU A 192 13.06 17.05 3.17
N LYS A 193 12.31 16.01 3.58
CA LYS A 193 11.72 15.01 2.65
C LYS A 193 10.19 15.07 2.71
N ASP A 194 9.58 16.03 2.04
CA ASP A 194 8.14 16.13 1.89
C ASP A 194 7.75 16.29 0.40
N LEU A 195 6.56 15.84 0.06
CA LEU A 195 6.01 16.05 -1.27
C LEU A 195 5.66 17.53 -1.45
N LYS A 196 6.09 18.12 -2.56
CA LYS A 196 5.69 19.49 -2.92
C LYS A 196 4.16 19.62 -2.97
N PRO A 197 3.59 20.75 -2.55
CA PRO A 197 2.14 20.97 -2.61
C PRO A 197 1.56 20.72 -4.01
N SER A 198 2.30 21.09 -5.06
CA SER A 198 1.90 20.87 -6.46
C SER A 198 1.80 19.37 -6.83
N THR A 199 2.60 18.52 -6.21
CA THR A 199 2.50 17.06 -6.36
C THR A 199 1.31 16.52 -5.58
N ARG A 200 1.16 16.91 -4.30
CA ARG A 200 0.07 16.43 -3.44
C ARG A 200 -1.32 16.74 -4.01
N GLN A 201 -1.52 17.93 -4.58
CA GLN A 201 -2.80 18.35 -5.15
C GLN A 201 -3.24 17.56 -6.40
N ARG A 202 -2.41 16.67 -6.91
CA ARG A 202 -2.71 15.80 -8.05
C ARG A 202 -3.29 14.45 -7.65
N PHE A 203 -3.42 14.18 -6.36
CA PHE A 203 -3.86 12.89 -5.84
C PHE A 203 -5.09 13.04 -4.96
N VAL A 204 -5.96 12.04 -5.03
CA VAL A 204 -7.00 11.85 -4.02
C VAL A 204 -6.37 11.17 -2.82
N GLY A 205 -6.46 11.78 -1.65
CA GLY A 205 -5.91 11.23 -0.40
C GLY A 205 -6.88 10.26 0.26
N ILE A 206 -6.40 9.06 0.59
CA ILE A 206 -7.08 8.11 1.46
C ILE A 206 -6.23 7.98 2.72
N GLU A 207 -6.83 8.24 3.87
CA GLU A 207 -6.12 8.20 5.15
C GLU A 207 -6.24 6.83 5.79
N PHE A 208 -5.12 6.31 6.25
CA PHE A 208 -5.00 5.04 6.96
C PHE A 208 -4.53 5.30 8.38
N GLU A 209 -5.21 4.65 9.31
CA GLU A 209 -4.78 4.57 10.70
C GLU A 209 -4.60 3.09 11.09
N PHE A 210 -4.10 2.85 12.30
CA PHE A 210 -4.14 1.49 12.83
C PHE A 210 -5.60 1.06 12.99
N PRO A 211 -5.95 -0.20 12.63
CA PRO A 211 -7.30 -0.69 12.81
C PRO A 211 -7.76 -0.57 14.26
N ARG A 212 -9.09 -0.42 14.47
CA ARG A 212 -9.66 -0.47 15.81
C ARG A 212 -9.30 -1.80 16.49
N PRO A 213 -9.16 -1.85 17.83
CA PRO A 213 -8.65 -3.02 18.54
C PRO A 213 -9.34 -4.33 18.16
N GLU A 214 -10.66 -4.33 17.98
CA GLU A 214 -11.45 -5.51 17.63
C GLU A 214 -11.13 -6.02 16.23
N LEU A 215 -10.90 -5.08 15.29
CA LEU A 215 -10.54 -5.40 13.91
C LEU A 215 -9.08 -5.86 13.83
N GLU A 216 -8.20 -5.17 14.56
CA GLU A 216 -6.77 -5.50 14.61
C GLU A 216 -6.55 -6.89 15.23
N ALA A 217 -7.32 -7.25 16.28
CA ALA A 217 -7.28 -8.58 16.87
C ALA A 217 -7.61 -9.68 15.86
N ARG A 218 -8.65 -9.48 15.04
CA ARG A 218 -9.03 -10.42 13.97
C ARG A 218 -7.93 -10.55 12.90
N ILE A 219 -7.25 -9.45 12.58
CA ILE A 219 -6.11 -9.48 11.63
C ILE A 219 -4.96 -10.28 12.23
N VAL A 220 -4.62 -10.03 13.48
CA VAL A 220 -3.53 -10.73 14.18
C VAL A 220 -3.84 -12.21 14.38
N GLU A 221 -5.07 -12.56 14.74
CA GLU A 221 -5.54 -13.94 14.84
C GLU A 221 -5.38 -14.69 13.52
N HIS A 222 -5.93 -14.14 12.43
CA HIS A 222 -5.89 -14.77 11.12
C HIS A 222 -4.49 -14.84 10.51
N GLU A 223 -3.80 -13.71 10.43
CA GLU A 223 -2.48 -13.62 9.78
C GLU A 223 -1.35 -14.17 10.67
N GLY A 224 -1.53 -14.13 11.97
CA GLY A 224 -0.59 -14.64 12.96
C GLY A 224 -0.77 -16.12 13.28
N MET A 225 -1.90 -16.73 12.87
CA MET A 225 -2.25 -18.14 13.16
C MET A 225 -2.25 -18.48 14.65
N VAL A 226 -2.73 -17.54 15.47
CA VAL A 226 -2.89 -17.71 16.93
C VAL A 226 -4.37 -17.73 17.30
N ASP A 227 -4.66 -18.16 18.54
CA ASP A 227 -6.02 -18.08 19.07
C ASP A 227 -6.44 -16.63 19.41
N ALA A 228 -7.74 -16.41 19.55
CA ALA A 228 -8.33 -15.11 19.87
C ALA A 228 -7.81 -14.52 21.20
N ALA A 229 -7.53 -15.35 22.21
CA ALA A 229 -7.04 -14.88 23.50
C ALA A 229 -5.61 -14.31 23.37
N THR A 230 -4.74 -15.01 22.65
CA THR A 230 -3.38 -14.54 22.33
C THR A 230 -3.41 -13.26 21.50
N ALA A 231 -4.25 -13.21 20.46
CA ALA A 231 -4.41 -12.01 19.66
C ALA A 231 -4.86 -10.81 20.51
N GLN A 232 -5.87 -10.98 21.35
CA GLN A 232 -6.38 -9.94 22.23
C GLN A 232 -5.35 -9.46 23.26
N ALA A 233 -4.53 -10.35 23.79
CA ALA A 233 -3.44 -10.00 24.71
C ALA A 233 -2.37 -9.15 23.99
N LEU A 234 -1.99 -9.50 22.75
CA LEU A 234 -1.06 -8.73 21.94
C LEU A 234 -1.62 -7.33 21.63
N ILE A 235 -2.91 -7.21 21.30
CA ILE A 235 -3.56 -5.90 21.04
C ILE A 235 -3.59 -5.06 22.34
N SER A 236 -3.91 -5.66 23.48
CA SER A 236 -3.87 -4.95 24.76
C SER A 236 -2.48 -4.42 25.11
N LEU A 237 -1.43 -5.21 24.85
CA LEU A 237 -0.05 -4.78 25.00
C LEU A 237 0.29 -3.64 24.04
N ALA A 238 -0.07 -3.78 22.75
CA ALA A 238 0.18 -2.76 21.74
C ALA A 238 -0.49 -1.42 22.08
N ALA A 239 -1.73 -1.43 22.55
CA ALA A 239 -2.44 -0.23 22.97
C ALA A 239 -1.70 0.51 24.09
N ARG A 240 -1.18 -0.22 25.10
CA ARG A 240 -0.39 0.36 26.17
C ARG A 240 0.94 0.93 25.68
N LEU A 241 1.63 0.22 24.77
CA LEU A 241 2.89 0.68 24.19
C LEU A 241 2.67 1.93 23.29
N ARG A 242 1.58 1.99 22.54
CA ARG A 242 1.23 3.16 21.71
C ARG A 242 1.01 4.42 22.56
N ASN A 243 0.51 4.29 23.78
CA ASN A 243 0.36 5.40 24.73
C ASN A 243 1.72 5.94 25.26
N LEU A 244 2.83 5.22 25.03
CA LEU A 244 4.16 5.70 25.38
C LEU A 244 4.77 6.64 24.33
N ARG A 245 4.11 6.86 23.19
CA ARG A 245 4.56 7.79 22.14
C ARG A 245 4.85 9.18 22.69
N ASP A 246 3.96 9.70 23.51
CA ASP A 246 4.10 11.01 24.12
C ASP A 246 5.17 11.06 25.23
N ARG A 247 5.76 9.92 25.58
CA ARG A 247 6.81 9.76 26.60
C ARG A 247 8.19 9.43 26.03
N GLY A 248 8.41 9.72 24.74
CA GLY A 248 9.72 9.59 24.09
C GLY A 248 9.89 8.33 23.23
N LEU A 249 8.88 7.49 23.08
CA LEU A 249 8.93 6.37 22.12
C LEU A 249 8.77 6.92 20.70
N ALA A 250 9.86 6.90 19.93
CA ALA A 250 9.88 7.44 18.57
C ALA A 250 8.96 6.64 17.61
N GLU A 251 8.95 5.32 17.75
CA GLU A 251 8.13 4.41 16.96
C GLU A 251 7.16 3.63 17.82
N VAL A 252 5.97 3.38 17.29
CA VAL A 252 4.93 2.62 17.98
C VAL A 252 4.69 1.26 17.30
N PRO A 253 4.21 0.25 18.07
CA PRO A 253 3.90 -1.05 17.49
C PRO A 253 2.91 -0.96 16.34
N SER A 254 3.31 -1.43 15.17
CA SER A 254 2.44 -1.54 14.00
C SER A 254 1.73 -2.89 13.95
N THR A 255 0.62 -2.98 13.23
CA THR A 255 -0.08 -4.25 13.00
C THR A 255 0.84 -5.31 12.35
N ARG A 256 1.77 -4.88 11.48
CA ARG A 256 2.80 -5.77 10.88
C ARG A 256 3.65 -6.45 11.94
N VAL A 257 4.10 -5.71 12.93
CA VAL A 257 4.95 -6.22 14.01
C VAL A 257 4.15 -7.16 14.92
N LEU A 258 2.88 -6.85 15.19
CA LEU A 258 1.99 -7.73 15.98
C LEU A 258 1.76 -9.06 15.26
N VAL A 259 1.51 -9.06 13.96
CA VAL A 259 1.38 -10.29 13.15
C VAL A 259 2.69 -11.09 13.19
N ALA A 260 3.84 -10.45 13.04
CA ALA A 260 5.14 -11.13 13.14
C ALA A 260 5.36 -11.76 14.51
N THR A 261 5.00 -11.05 15.59
CA THR A 261 5.07 -11.58 16.96
C THR A 261 4.13 -12.78 17.16
N ALA A 262 2.90 -12.67 16.65
CA ALA A 262 1.92 -13.76 16.71
C ALA A 262 2.41 -15.02 16.01
N ARG A 263 3.02 -14.90 14.82
CA ARG A 263 3.61 -16.02 14.08
C ARG A 263 4.71 -16.73 14.87
N LEU A 264 5.58 -15.99 15.55
CA LEU A 264 6.59 -16.57 16.43
C LEU A 264 5.96 -17.35 17.59
N ILE A 265 4.85 -16.87 18.13
CA ILE A 265 4.10 -17.57 19.18
C ILE A 265 3.47 -18.84 18.61
N ALA A 266 2.85 -18.78 17.43
CA ALA A 266 2.28 -19.93 16.74
C ALA A 266 3.33 -21.01 16.45
N ASP A 267 4.58 -20.61 16.16
CA ASP A 267 5.73 -21.50 15.97
C ASP A 267 6.32 -22.04 17.28
N GLY A 268 5.68 -21.76 18.43
CA GLY A 268 6.05 -22.32 19.76
C GLY A 268 7.06 -21.48 20.54
N ILE A 269 7.38 -20.25 20.12
CA ILE A 269 8.18 -19.34 20.93
C ILE A 269 7.32 -18.83 22.11
N PRO A 270 7.80 -18.90 23.37
CA PRO A 270 7.06 -18.37 24.50
C PRO A 270 6.65 -16.90 24.29
N PRO A 271 5.38 -16.53 24.62
CA PRO A 271 4.82 -15.20 24.29
C PRO A 271 5.70 -14.01 24.74
N VAL A 272 6.20 -14.05 25.98
CA VAL A 272 7.09 -13.00 26.51
C VAL A 272 8.37 -12.89 25.70
N LYS A 273 8.96 -14.02 25.27
CA LYS A 273 10.18 -14.05 24.46
C LYS A 273 9.90 -13.54 23.04
N ALA A 274 8.79 -13.93 22.42
CA ALA A 274 8.38 -13.46 21.11
C ALA A 274 8.17 -11.93 21.11
N CYS A 275 7.45 -11.40 22.11
CA CYS A 275 7.26 -9.97 22.28
C CYS A 275 8.59 -9.22 22.48
N ARG A 276 9.50 -9.74 23.29
CA ARG A 276 10.80 -9.12 23.49
C ARG A 276 11.55 -8.96 22.16
N SER A 277 11.60 -10.03 21.35
CA SER A 277 12.40 -10.07 20.14
C SER A 277 11.76 -9.35 18.96
N ALA A 278 10.45 -9.51 18.74
CA ALA A 278 9.79 -9.01 17.54
C ALA A 278 9.01 -7.70 17.76
N LEU A 279 8.52 -7.47 18.99
CA LEU A 279 7.69 -6.30 19.28
C LEU A 279 8.51 -5.16 19.93
N ILE A 280 9.35 -5.46 20.93
CA ILE A 280 9.99 -4.45 21.76
C ILE A 280 11.35 -4.03 21.20
N SER A 281 12.22 -4.99 20.96
CA SER A 281 13.60 -4.72 20.53
C SER A 281 13.72 -3.83 19.27
N PRO A 282 12.80 -3.91 18.29
CA PRO A 282 12.86 -3.01 17.13
C PRO A 282 12.38 -1.58 17.39
N LEU A 283 11.74 -1.29 18.52
CA LEU A 283 11.11 0.03 18.77
C LEU A 283 12.06 1.03 19.40
N THR A 284 13.07 0.58 20.15
CA THR A 284 13.99 1.47 20.86
C THR A 284 15.26 0.72 21.29
N ASP A 285 16.36 1.45 21.36
CA ASP A 285 17.62 1.01 21.98
C ASP A 285 17.83 1.60 23.38
N ASP A 286 16.89 2.43 23.86
CA ASP A 286 16.96 3.04 25.19
C ASP A 286 16.74 1.99 26.29
N PRO A 287 17.73 1.78 27.21
CA PRO A 287 17.64 0.73 28.22
C PRO A 287 16.50 0.94 29.24
N GLU A 288 16.15 2.19 29.56
CA GLU A 288 15.07 2.50 30.50
C GLU A 288 13.70 2.18 29.88
N LEU A 289 13.49 2.59 28.63
CA LEU A 289 12.28 2.25 27.88
C LEU A 289 12.16 0.74 27.66
N LEU A 290 13.26 0.06 27.30
CA LEU A 290 13.29 -1.40 27.15
C LEU A 290 12.89 -2.11 28.45
N GLY A 291 13.43 -1.67 29.60
CA GLY A 291 13.07 -2.22 30.90
C GLY A 291 11.57 -2.09 31.19
N ALA A 292 11.03 -0.88 31.06
CA ALA A 292 9.61 -0.59 31.29
C ALA A 292 8.69 -1.41 30.35
N MET A 293 9.07 -1.58 29.07
CA MET A 293 8.30 -2.35 28.11
C MET A 293 8.36 -3.86 28.39
N HIS A 294 9.49 -4.36 28.89
CA HIS A 294 9.62 -5.76 29.34
C HIS A 294 8.72 -6.05 30.56
N ASP A 295 8.72 -5.15 31.55
CA ASP A 295 7.86 -5.30 32.75
C ASP A 295 6.38 -5.27 32.36
N LEU A 296 6.00 -4.36 31.46
CA LEU A 296 4.66 -4.28 30.93
C LEU A 296 4.24 -5.58 30.20
N THR A 297 5.16 -6.15 29.43
CA THR A 297 4.93 -7.41 28.70
C THR A 297 4.75 -8.57 29.65
N ALA A 298 5.58 -8.67 30.68
CA ALA A 298 5.44 -9.71 31.71
C ALA A 298 4.12 -9.59 32.48
N ALA A 299 3.65 -8.37 32.73
CA ALA A 299 2.36 -8.13 33.41
C ALA A 299 1.13 -8.47 32.55
N VAL A 300 1.26 -8.49 31.21
CA VAL A 300 0.14 -8.78 30.29
C VAL A 300 0.11 -10.23 29.83
N LEU A 301 1.28 -10.86 29.66
CA LEU A 301 1.45 -12.16 29.03
C LEU A 301 2.12 -13.22 29.95
N GLY A 302 2.50 -12.83 31.17
CA GLY A 302 3.19 -13.66 32.16
C GLY A 302 2.28 -14.47 33.09
#